data_5003be93f245357678d21481644e4a47
#
_entry.id   5003be93f245357678d21481644e4a47
#
_cell.length_a   1.000
_cell.length_b   1.000
_cell.length_c   1.000
_cell.angle_alpha   90.00
_cell.angle_beta   90.00
_cell.angle_gamma   90.00
#
_symmetry.space_group_name_H-M   'P 1'
#
loop_
_entity.id
_entity.type
_entity.pdbx_description
1 polymer ?
#
loop_
_entity_poly.entity_id
_entity_poly.type
_entity_poly.pdbx_seq_one_letter_code
_entity_poly.pdbx_strand_id
1 'polypeptide(L)'
;MELAGGTDARIVVIPTAASQDHFPEDWSGLAPLIQAGAEDIQILHTRDRRKADTEAFAAPLAEATGVWIPGGRQWRLVDAYLDTRVHQALFELLERDGVVGGTSAGASILASYLVRGDPETNQVMVSPEYQVGFGLLSKTAVDQHLLARGREDDLWEVLDANPDLLGIGLDEGTALVVRQDHAEVIGVSQALFYDATEPPRYARSFASGAIYDLGTRTPVATAADEDASEEDRDGIQLGTRP
;
A
#
# COMPACT_ATOMS: atom_id res chain seq x y z
N MET A 1 12.19 -7.14 -4.48
CA MET A 1 12.94 -7.59 -5.68
C MET A 1 12.38 -8.88 -6.28
N GLU A 2 12.14 -9.94 -5.49
CA GLU A 2 11.54 -11.20 -6.00
C GLU A 2 10.28 -10.96 -6.84
N LEU A 3 9.32 -10.17 -6.33
CA LEU A 3 8.08 -9.86 -7.03
C LEU A 3 8.26 -9.12 -8.36
N ALA A 4 9.37 -8.42 -8.52
CA ALA A 4 9.69 -7.67 -9.73
C ALA A 4 10.55 -8.45 -10.73
N GLY A 5 10.83 -9.75 -10.50
CA GLY A 5 11.61 -10.59 -11.39
C GLY A 5 13.05 -10.89 -10.92
N GLY A 6 13.38 -10.60 -9.66
CA GLY A 6 14.69 -10.91 -9.07
C GLY A 6 15.83 -10.14 -9.73
N THR A 7 16.79 -10.85 -10.32
CA THR A 7 17.95 -10.28 -11.04
C THR A 7 17.59 -9.60 -12.35
N ASP A 8 16.46 -9.98 -12.95
CA ASP A 8 16.00 -9.41 -14.23
C ASP A 8 15.05 -8.22 -14.01
N ALA A 9 14.90 -7.78 -12.75
CA ALA A 9 14.00 -6.69 -12.40
C ALA A 9 14.44 -5.36 -13.02
N ARG A 10 13.52 -4.70 -13.72
CA ARG A 10 13.65 -3.34 -14.22
C ARG A 10 12.74 -2.43 -13.39
N ILE A 11 13.35 -1.63 -12.51
CA ILE A 11 12.62 -0.85 -11.51
C ILE A 11 12.54 0.60 -11.95
N VAL A 12 11.32 1.13 -12.01
CA VAL A 12 11.09 2.57 -12.14
C VAL A 12 10.77 3.15 -10.76
N VAL A 13 11.53 4.16 -10.34
CA VAL A 13 11.30 4.88 -9.08
C VAL A 13 10.60 6.21 -9.37
N ILE A 14 9.47 6.48 -8.70
CA ILE A 14 8.70 7.72 -8.83
C ILE A 14 8.82 8.53 -7.53
N PRO A 15 9.87 9.34 -7.34
CA PRO A 15 10.15 10.02 -6.06
C PRO A 15 9.38 11.36 -5.90
N THR A 16 8.37 11.62 -6.71
CA THR A 16 7.69 12.92 -6.83
C THR A 16 7.01 13.40 -5.54
N ALA A 17 6.69 12.48 -4.61
CA ALA A 17 6.21 12.85 -3.27
C ALA A 17 7.24 13.64 -2.46
N ALA A 18 8.54 13.46 -2.71
CA ALA A 18 9.62 14.18 -2.03
C ALA A 18 9.62 15.68 -2.38
N SER A 19 10.38 16.48 -1.63
CA SER A 19 10.41 17.95 -1.81
C SER A 19 11.33 18.43 -2.93
N GLN A 20 12.30 17.60 -3.32
CA GLN A 20 13.29 17.94 -4.35
C GLN A 20 12.62 18.07 -5.73
N ASP A 21 13.16 18.97 -6.56
CA ASP A 21 12.75 19.17 -7.95
C ASP A 21 13.63 18.41 -8.94
N HIS A 22 14.72 17.83 -8.46
CA HIS A 22 15.66 17.05 -9.26
C HIS A 22 16.22 15.88 -8.47
N PHE A 23 16.34 14.73 -9.13
CA PHE A 23 16.88 13.50 -8.57
C PHE A 23 18.02 13.01 -9.47
N PRO A 24 19.30 13.06 -9.02
CA PRO A 24 20.40 12.51 -9.77
C PRO A 24 20.37 10.97 -9.79
N GLU A 25 21.06 10.35 -10.73
CA GLU A 25 21.11 8.88 -10.85
C GLU A 25 21.67 8.19 -9.60
N ASP A 26 22.53 8.86 -8.85
CA ASP A 26 23.10 8.39 -7.59
C ASP A 26 22.32 8.87 -6.34
N TRP A 27 21.04 9.24 -6.52
CA TRP A 27 20.23 9.71 -5.41
C TRP A 27 20.18 8.67 -4.27
N SER A 28 20.51 9.10 -3.05
CA SER A 28 20.61 8.23 -1.87
C SER A 28 19.31 7.48 -1.53
N GLY A 29 18.16 7.97 -1.99
CA GLY A 29 16.87 7.27 -1.83
C GLY A 29 16.76 5.94 -2.59
N LEU A 30 17.70 5.66 -3.51
CA LEU A 30 17.77 4.36 -4.21
C LEU A 30 18.49 3.28 -3.38
N ALA A 31 19.19 3.67 -2.31
CA ALA A 31 20.01 2.74 -1.54
C ALA A 31 19.29 1.49 -1.05
N PRO A 32 18.03 1.53 -0.58
CA PRO A 32 17.32 0.31 -0.18
C PRO A 32 17.09 -0.68 -1.33
N LEU A 33 16.80 -0.18 -2.54
CA LEU A 33 16.61 -1.03 -3.72
C LEU A 33 17.93 -1.63 -4.19
N ILE A 34 19.00 -0.83 -4.20
CA ILE A 34 20.36 -1.29 -4.56
C ILE A 34 20.83 -2.36 -3.55
N GLN A 35 20.62 -2.15 -2.25
CA GLN A 35 20.94 -3.15 -1.22
C GLN A 35 20.12 -4.43 -1.36
N ALA A 36 18.90 -4.32 -1.88
CA ALA A 36 18.06 -5.47 -2.20
C ALA A 36 18.41 -6.14 -3.53
N GLY A 37 19.47 -5.68 -4.23
CA GLY A 37 19.99 -6.29 -5.46
C GLY A 37 19.38 -5.73 -6.75
N ALA A 38 18.79 -4.55 -6.75
CA ALA A 38 18.33 -3.90 -7.99
C ALA A 38 19.55 -3.37 -8.77
N GLU A 39 19.70 -3.78 -10.03
CA GLU A 39 20.77 -3.35 -10.94
C GLU A 39 20.27 -2.38 -12.02
N ASP A 40 19.04 -2.56 -12.49
CA ASP A 40 18.39 -1.68 -13.49
C ASP A 40 17.33 -0.80 -12.79
N ILE A 41 17.71 0.45 -12.48
CA ILE A 41 16.85 1.41 -11.82
C ILE A 41 16.78 2.69 -12.66
N GLN A 42 15.57 3.10 -13.00
CA GLN A 42 15.31 4.37 -13.66
C GLN A 42 14.46 5.29 -12.78
N ILE A 43 14.83 6.56 -12.69
CA ILE A 43 14.04 7.58 -11.98
C ILE A 43 13.08 8.25 -12.97
N LEU A 44 11.77 8.24 -12.64
CA LEU A 44 10.72 8.93 -13.38
C LEU A 44 10.14 10.06 -12.53
N HIS A 45 10.50 11.31 -12.83
CA HIS A 45 10.06 12.47 -12.06
C HIS A 45 9.67 13.65 -12.92
N THR A 46 8.52 14.21 -12.62
CA THR A 46 8.08 15.54 -13.09
C THR A 46 7.01 16.08 -12.13
N ARG A 47 6.88 17.40 -12.04
CA ARG A 47 5.74 18.10 -11.44
C ARG A 47 4.82 18.72 -12.50
N ASP A 48 5.20 18.65 -13.79
CA ASP A 48 4.36 19.08 -14.89
C ASP A 48 3.41 17.97 -15.31
N ARG A 49 2.14 18.11 -14.94
CA ARG A 49 1.07 17.17 -15.27
C ARG A 49 0.94 16.94 -16.80
N ARG A 50 1.15 17.98 -17.59
CA ARG A 50 1.08 17.85 -19.06
C ARG A 50 2.20 16.98 -19.61
N LYS A 51 3.40 17.06 -19.00
CA LYS A 51 4.51 16.17 -19.31
C LYS A 51 4.20 14.74 -18.89
N ALA A 52 3.65 14.54 -17.69
CA ALA A 52 3.25 13.23 -17.17
C ALA A 52 2.17 12.55 -18.04
N ASP A 53 1.38 13.34 -18.76
CA ASP A 53 0.31 12.85 -19.65
C ASP A 53 0.78 12.56 -21.09
N THR A 54 2.08 12.38 -21.30
CA THR A 54 2.63 12.03 -22.61
C THR A 54 3.16 10.60 -22.65
N GLU A 55 2.96 9.90 -23.78
CA GLU A 55 3.53 8.59 -24.04
C GLU A 55 5.06 8.57 -23.87
N ALA A 56 5.74 9.61 -24.38
CA ALA A 56 7.19 9.70 -24.29
C ALA A 56 7.70 9.74 -22.86
N PHE A 57 7.00 10.42 -21.95
CA PHE A 57 7.39 10.46 -20.54
C PHE A 57 7.03 9.17 -19.80
N ALA A 58 5.90 8.55 -20.11
CA ALA A 58 5.48 7.29 -19.51
C ALA A 58 6.21 6.06 -20.10
N ALA A 59 6.92 6.19 -21.22
CA ALA A 59 7.56 5.08 -21.91
C ALA A 59 8.42 4.13 -21.05
N PRO A 60 9.17 4.60 -20.02
CA PRO A 60 9.92 3.70 -19.14
C PRO A 60 9.04 2.68 -18.41
N LEU A 61 7.77 3.02 -18.13
CA LEU A 61 6.84 2.13 -17.46
C LEU A 61 6.40 0.95 -18.33
N ALA A 62 6.46 1.08 -19.67
CA ALA A 62 6.12 -0.01 -20.58
C ALA A 62 7.09 -1.21 -20.47
N GLU A 63 8.35 -0.94 -20.16
CA GLU A 63 9.40 -1.95 -20.03
C GLU A 63 9.68 -2.33 -18.56
N ALA A 64 9.15 -1.61 -17.61
CA ALA A 64 9.34 -1.87 -16.18
C ALA A 64 8.70 -3.20 -15.78
N THR A 65 9.32 -3.91 -14.84
CA THR A 65 8.77 -5.05 -14.12
C THR A 65 8.32 -4.66 -12.70
N GLY A 66 8.81 -3.52 -12.21
CA GLY A 66 8.40 -2.99 -10.92
C GLY A 66 8.44 -1.47 -10.86
N VAL A 67 7.53 -0.90 -10.09
CA VAL A 67 7.51 0.53 -9.76
C VAL A 67 7.59 0.69 -8.24
N TRP A 68 8.45 1.62 -7.80
CA TRP A 68 8.56 2.00 -6.40
C TRP A 68 8.26 3.47 -6.20
N ILE A 69 7.32 3.79 -5.30
CA ILE A 69 6.91 5.15 -4.97
C ILE A 69 7.34 5.46 -3.53
N PRO A 70 8.42 6.24 -3.33
CA PRO A 70 8.90 6.63 -2.00
C PRO A 70 7.95 7.58 -1.26
N GLY A 71 8.28 7.83 0.01
CA GLY A 71 7.55 8.74 0.88
C GLY A 71 7.72 10.22 0.55
N GLY A 72 6.91 11.03 1.22
CA GLY A 72 6.87 12.49 1.10
C GLY A 72 5.47 13.04 1.34
N ARG A 73 4.94 13.80 0.39
CA ARG A 73 3.58 14.38 0.45
C ARG A 73 2.73 13.82 -0.68
N GLN A 74 1.59 13.23 -0.33
CA GLN A 74 0.68 12.55 -1.25
C GLN A 74 0.14 13.49 -2.34
N TRP A 75 -0.24 14.72 -1.98
CA TRP A 75 -0.78 15.70 -2.91
C TRP A 75 0.10 15.95 -4.14
N ARG A 76 1.44 15.86 -3.98
CA ARG A 76 2.37 16.03 -5.10
C ARG A 76 2.23 14.94 -6.15
N LEU A 77 1.86 13.74 -5.73
CA LEU A 77 1.58 12.62 -6.64
C LEU A 77 0.25 12.83 -7.36
N VAL A 78 -0.76 13.32 -6.63
CA VAL A 78 -2.07 13.69 -7.21
C VAL A 78 -1.89 14.75 -8.28
N ASP A 79 -1.26 15.87 -7.93
CA ASP A 79 -1.05 17.01 -8.85
C ASP A 79 -0.29 16.61 -10.11
N ALA A 80 0.73 15.76 -9.97
CA ALA A 80 1.57 15.37 -11.07
C ALA A 80 0.97 14.26 -11.94
N TYR A 81 0.33 13.26 -11.34
CA TYR A 81 0.10 11.98 -12.04
C TYR A 81 -1.33 11.47 -12.06
N LEU A 82 -2.23 11.88 -11.15
CA LEU A 82 -3.60 11.37 -11.14
C LEU A 82 -4.27 11.64 -12.51
N ASP A 83 -4.92 10.65 -13.11
CA ASP A 83 -5.59 10.72 -14.42
C ASP A 83 -4.67 11.14 -15.59
N THR A 84 -3.40 10.77 -15.56
CA THR A 84 -2.44 10.99 -16.65
C THR A 84 -2.02 9.67 -17.29
N ARG A 85 -1.24 9.76 -18.39
CA ARG A 85 -0.65 8.58 -19.04
C ARG A 85 0.25 7.77 -18.09
N VAL A 86 0.98 8.43 -17.16
CA VAL A 86 1.75 7.74 -16.12
C VAL A 86 0.82 6.93 -15.24
N HIS A 87 -0.31 7.51 -14.76
CA HIS A 87 -1.27 6.78 -13.92
C HIS A 87 -1.84 5.56 -14.63
N GLN A 88 -2.24 5.70 -15.89
CA GLN A 88 -2.71 4.59 -16.72
C GLN A 88 -1.64 3.48 -16.88
N ALA A 89 -0.38 3.87 -17.08
CA ALA A 89 0.72 2.91 -17.25
C ALA A 89 0.99 2.07 -15.99
N LEU A 90 0.62 2.54 -14.78
CA LEU A 90 0.69 1.74 -13.56
C LEU A 90 -0.31 0.58 -13.59
N PHE A 91 -1.53 0.78 -14.09
CA PHE A 91 -2.49 -0.31 -14.29
C PHE A 91 -2.01 -1.28 -15.36
N GLU A 92 -1.53 -0.77 -16.49
CA GLU A 92 -0.98 -1.62 -17.55
C GLU A 92 0.22 -2.46 -17.09
N LEU A 93 1.02 -1.95 -16.16
CA LEU A 93 2.10 -2.71 -15.52
C LEU A 93 1.55 -3.88 -14.70
N LEU A 94 0.51 -3.64 -13.88
CA LEU A 94 -0.13 -4.70 -13.08
C LEU A 94 -0.81 -5.75 -13.98
N GLU A 95 -1.43 -5.35 -15.10
CA GLU A 95 -2.02 -6.26 -16.09
C GLU A 95 -0.99 -7.20 -16.77
N ARG A 96 0.29 -6.82 -16.73
CA ARG A 96 1.42 -7.63 -17.25
C ARG A 96 2.14 -8.41 -16.14
N ASP A 97 1.51 -8.62 -14.99
CA ASP A 97 2.10 -9.28 -13.82
C ASP A 97 3.31 -8.53 -13.22
N GLY A 98 3.44 -7.22 -13.49
CA GLY A 98 4.41 -6.37 -12.81
C GLY A 98 3.95 -6.00 -11.40
N VAL A 99 4.81 -5.34 -10.64
CA VAL A 99 4.51 -4.95 -9.26
C VAL A 99 4.59 -3.43 -9.07
N VAL A 100 3.63 -2.85 -8.36
CA VAL A 100 3.67 -1.47 -7.89
C VAL A 100 3.73 -1.47 -6.38
N GLY A 101 4.77 -0.87 -5.82
CA GLY A 101 4.93 -0.75 -4.38
C GLY A 101 5.23 0.69 -3.95
N GLY A 102 4.97 0.98 -2.69
CA GLY A 102 5.26 2.30 -2.15
C GLY A 102 5.41 2.30 -0.64
N THR A 103 6.04 3.34 -0.12
CA THR A 103 6.17 3.56 1.32
C THR A 103 5.64 4.92 1.72
N SER A 104 5.06 5.03 2.93
CA SER A 104 4.52 6.28 3.46
C SER A 104 3.50 6.91 2.48
N ALA A 105 3.75 8.12 1.95
CA ALA A 105 2.92 8.74 0.92
C ALA A 105 2.72 7.86 -0.33
N GLY A 106 3.76 7.11 -0.71
CA GLY A 106 3.71 6.15 -1.80
C GLY A 106 2.81 4.94 -1.52
N ALA A 107 2.66 4.53 -0.26
CA ALA A 107 1.70 3.49 0.12
C ALA A 107 0.27 4.03 0.11
N SER A 108 0.03 5.20 0.72
CA SER A 108 -1.31 5.80 0.79
C SER A 108 -1.90 6.12 -0.58
N ILE A 109 -1.07 6.56 -1.55
CA ILE A 109 -1.55 6.92 -2.89
C ILE A 109 -2.08 5.73 -3.70
N LEU A 110 -1.69 4.49 -3.36
CA LEU A 110 -2.14 3.29 -4.08
C LEU A 110 -3.61 2.97 -3.82
N ALA A 111 -4.16 3.43 -2.69
CA ALA A 111 -5.57 3.27 -2.34
C ALA A 111 -6.50 4.08 -3.26
N SER A 112 -7.80 3.76 -3.24
CA SER A 112 -8.82 4.56 -3.95
C SER A 112 -9.17 5.85 -3.21
N TYR A 113 -9.23 5.81 -1.86
CA TYR A 113 -9.38 7.00 -1.03
C TYR A 113 -8.02 7.44 -0.48
N LEU A 114 -7.65 8.70 -0.73
CA LEU A 114 -6.38 9.25 -0.28
C LEU A 114 -6.52 9.93 1.08
N VAL A 115 -5.94 9.34 2.11
CA VAL A 115 -5.82 9.98 3.41
C VAL A 115 -4.66 10.98 3.42
N ARG A 116 -4.78 12.09 4.19
CA ARG A 116 -3.70 13.09 4.39
C ARG A 116 -3.18 13.70 3.09
N GLY A 117 -4.07 13.82 2.08
CA GLY A 117 -3.72 14.36 0.76
C GLY A 117 -3.52 15.88 0.72
N ASP A 118 -3.88 16.62 1.78
CA ASP A 118 -3.88 18.08 1.81
C ASP A 118 -2.46 18.69 1.68
N PRO A 119 -2.28 19.73 0.84
CA PRO A 119 -0.99 20.41 0.69
C PRO A 119 -0.51 21.13 1.96
N GLU A 120 -1.42 21.67 2.76
CA GLU A 120 -1.13 22.57 3.87
C GLU A 120 -1.16 21.86 5.23
N THR A 121 -2.02 20.84 5.38
CA THR A 121 -2.23 20.13 6.64
C THR A 121 -1.79 18.65 6.55
N ASN A 122 -1.93 17.93 7.65
CA ASN A 122 -1.76 16.47 7.69
C ASN A 122 -3.00 15.80 8.30
N GLN A 123 -4.15 16.45 8.17
CA GLN A 123 -5.41 15.88 8.61
C GLN A 123 -5.76 14.64 7.79
N VAL A 124 -6.44 13.69 8.42
CA VAL A 124 -6.77 12.41 7.80
C VAL A 124 -7.77 12.59 6.66
N MET A 125 -8.79 13.41 6.85
CA MET A 125 -9.71 13.87 5.81
C MET A 125 -9.39 15.30 5.39
N VAL A 126 -9.56 15.58 4.11
CA VAL A 126 -9.15 16.83 3.48
C VAL A 126 -10.18 17.30 2.45
N SER A 127 -9.87 18.40 1.76
CA SER A 127 -10.71 18.90 0.68
C SER A 127 -10.91 17.85 -0.44
N PRO A 128 -12.06 17.85 -1.12
CA PRO A 128 -12.42 16.84 -2.13
C PRO A 128 -11.38 16.59 -3.22
N GLU A 129 -10.63 17.62 -3.61
CA GLU A 129 -9.61 17.54 -4.66
C GLU A 129 -8.47 16.56 -4.32
N TYR A 130 -8.24 16.32 -3.02
CA TYR A 130 -7.15 15.47 -2.53
C TYR A 130 -7.64 14.23 -1.79
N GLN A 131 -8.88 13.80 -2.03
CA GLN A 131 -9.44 12.56 -1.47
C GLN A 131 -9.31 11.35 -2.41
N VAL A 132 -8.87 11.56 -3.66
CA VAL A 132 -8.75 10.50 -4.66
C VAL A 132 -7.30 10.06 -4.78
N GLY A 133 -7.05 8.77 -4.54
CA GLY A 133 -5.77 8.12 -4.79
C GLY A 133 -5.70 7.48 -6.19
N PHE A 134 -4.65 6.72 -6.45
CA PHE A 134 -4.49 6.04 -7.75
C PHE A 134 -5.44 4.86 -7.94
N GLY A 135 -6.06 4.34 -6.88
CA GLY A 135 -7.07 3.30 -7.00
C GLY A 135 -6.55 1.91 -7.39
N LEU A 136 -5.23 1.67 -7.30
CA LEU A 136 -4.66 0.35 -7.55
C LEU A 136 -5.14 -0.67 -6.51
N LEU A 137 -5.48 -0.20 -5.30
CA LEU A 137 -6.25 -0.92 -4.30
C LEU A 137 -7.66 -0.32 -4.26
N SER A 138 -8.60 -0.95 -4.92
CA SER A 138 -9.98 -0.46 -5.02
C SER A 138 -10.71 -0.54 -3.69
N LYS A 139 -11.63 0.42 -3.43
CA LYS A 139 -12.45 0.48 -2.22
C LYS A 139 -11.67 0.45 -0.91
N THR A 140 -10.47 1.00 -0.89
CA THR A 140 -9.62 1.07 0.30
C THR A 140 -9.20 2.49 0.64
N ALA A 141 -8.85 2.69 1.92
CA ALA A 141 -8.12 3.85 2.44
C ALA A 141 -6.91 3.34 3.22
N VAL A 142 -5.69 3.76 2.84
CA VAL A 142 -4.45 3.30 3.48
C VAL A 142 -3.81 4.43 4.28
N ASP A 143 -3.70 4.27 5.61
CA ASP A 143 -2.88 5.14 6.47
C ASP A 143 -1.60 4.42 6.89
N GLN A 144 -0.55 5.18 7.17
CA GLN A 144 0.79 4.67 7.42
C GLN A 144 1.42 5.31 8.67
N HIS A 145 2.47 4.66 9.21
CA HIS A 145 3.08 4.99 10.50
C HIS A 145 2.07 4.92 11.64
N LEU A 146 1.17 3.95 11.59
CA LEU A 146 -0.04 3.93 12.39
C LEU A 146 0.25 3.98 13.89
N LEU A 147 0.88 2.92 14.43
CA LEU A 147 1.21 2.81 15.85
C LEU A 147 2.35 3.76 16.23
N ALA A 148 3.36 3.90 15.37
CA ALA A 148 4.49 4.78 15.61
C ALA A 148 4.08 6.25 15.83
N ARG A 149 2.90 6.65 15.36
CA ARG A 149 2.38 8.03 15.49
C ARG A 149 1.05 8.13 16.24
N GLY A 150 0.57 7.05 16.86
CA GLY A 150 -0.69 7.03 17.61
C GLY A 150 -1.89 7.40 16.75
N ARG A 151 -2.05 6.74 15.60
CA ARG A 151 -3.07 7.03 14.58
C ARG A 151 -4.13 5.95 14.45
N GLU A 152 -4.25 5.06 15.41
CA GLU A 152 -5.12 3.89 15.35
C GLU A 152 -6.59 4.26 15.17
N ASP A 153 -6.99 5.43 15.63
CA ASP A 153 -8.37 5.89 15.54
C ASP A 153 -8.67 6.77 14.31
N ASP A 154 -7.63 7.21 13.57
CA ASP A 154 -7.77 8.22 12.52
C ASP A 154 -8.63 7.73 11.34
N LEU A 155 -8.50 6.45 10.95
CA LEU A 155 -9.27 5.89 9.83
C LEU A 155 -10.78 5.82 10.09
N TRP A 156 -11.23 5.85 11.35
CA TRP A 156 -12.65 5.85 11.65
C TRP A 156 -13.38 7.08 11.12
N GLU A 157 -12.74 8.26 11.13
CA GLU A 157 -13.30 9.48 10.54
C GLU A 157 -13.58 9.29 9.04
N VAL A 158 -12.66 8.64 8.32
CA VAL A 158 -12.81 8.34 6.89
C VAL A 158 -13.95 7.35 6.65
N LEU A 159 -14.00 6.27 7.43
CA LEU A 159 -15.00 5.21 7.27
C LEU A 159 -16.39 5.63 7.71
N ASP A 160 -16.51 6.51 8.70
CA ASP A 160 -17.81 7.09 9.09
C ASP A 160 -18.41 7.93 7.95
N ALA A 161 -17.57 8.60 7.15
CA ALA A 161 -18.00 9.34 5.96
C ALA A 161 -18.12 8.47 4.69
N ASN A 162 -17.40 7.33 4.63
CA ASN A 162 -17.32 6.44 3.47
C ASN A 162 -17.37 4.97 3.91
N PRO A 163 -18.53 4.46 4.39
CA PRO A 163 -18.62 3.15 5.04
C PRO A 163 -18.34 1.96 4.11
N ASP A 164 -18.38 2.18 2.79
CA ASP A 164 -18.06 1.14 1.79
C ASP A 164 -16.54 0.89 1.66
N LEU A 165 -15.70 1.75 2.20
CA LEU A 165 -14.26 1.57 2.18
C LEU A 165 -13.80 0.54 3.22
N LEU A 166 -12.72 -0.16 2.90
CA LEU A 166 -11.92 -0.90 3.87
C LEU A 166 -10.74 -0.02 4.29
N GLY A 167 -10.65 0.27 5.59
CA GLY A 167 -9.49 0.96 6.14
C GLY A 167 -8.32 0.00 6.35
N ILE A 168 -7.12 0.42 5.96
CA ILE A 168 -5.90 -0.36 6.14
C ILE A 168 -4.86 0.53 6.82
N GLY A 169 -4.49 0.19 8.05
CA GLY A 169 -3.46 0.86 8.81
C GLY A 169 -2.15 0.06 8.76
N LEU A 170 -1.07 0.67 8.29
CA LEU A 170 0.25 0.05 8.23
C LEU A 170 1.19 0.70 9.23
N ASP A 171 1.81 -0.11 10.09
CA ASP A 171 2.84 0.39 10.99
C ASP A 171 4.23 0.37 10.35
N GLU A 172 5.20 1.01 11.01
CA GLU A 172 6.59 1.04 10.54
C GLU A 172 7.20 -0.37 10.53
N GLY A 173 8.02 -0.66 9.52
CA GLY A 173 8.62 -1.98 9.32
C GLY A 173 7.64 -3.07 8.91
N THR A 174 6.42 -2.71 8.48
CA THR A 174 5.37 -3.63 8.03
C THR A 174 4.90 -3.27 6.63
N ALA A 175 4.58 -4.26 5.83
CA ALA A 175 4.02 -4.09 4.51
C ALA A 175 2.92 -5.12 4.22
N LEU A 176 2.07 -4.81 3.24
CA LEU A 176 1.15 -5.76 2.62
C LEU A 176 1.67 -6.14 1.24
N VAL A 177 1.69 -7.42 0.96
CA VAL A 177 1.85 -7.97 -0.39
C VAL A 177 0.46 -8.37 -0.87
N VAL A 178 -0.08 -7.62 -1.81
CA VAL A 178 -1.42 -7.88 -2.35
C VAL A 178 -1.32 -8.58 -3.69
N ARG A 179 -2.01 -9.71 -3.80
CA ARG A 179 -2.20 -10.46 -5.05
C ARG A 179 -3.67 -10.74 -5.22
N GLN A 180 -4.28 -10.16 -6.24
CA GLN A 180 -5.74 -10.16 -6.40
C GLN A 180 -6.41 -9.62 -5.12
N ASP A 181 -7.27 -10.41 -4.47
CA ASP A 181 -7.95 -10.02 -3.24
C ASP A 181 -7.20 -10.44 -1.95
N HIS A 182 -6.06 -11.12 -2.04
CA HIS A 182 -5.31 -11.59 -0.87
C HIS A 182 -4.19 -10.62 -0.51
N ALA A 183 -4.23 -10.15 0.73
CA ALA A 183 -3.22 -9.28 1.34
C ALA A 183 -2.43 -10.05 2.41
N GLU A 184 -1.19 -10.38 2.12
CA GLU A 184 -0.26 -11.00 3.07
C GLU A 184 0.47 -9.92 3.87
N VAL A 185 0.45 -10.02 5.19
CA VAL A 185 1.21 -9.13 6.08
C VAL A 185 2.64 -9.62 6.20
N ILE A 186 3.60 -8.76 5.93
CA ILE A 186 5.03 -9.06 6.10
C ILE A 186 5.71 -7.97 6.93
N GLY A 187 6.79 -8.32 7.62
CA GLY A 187 7.60 -7.37 8.38
C GLY A 187 7.67 -7.67 9.87
N VAL A 188 7.92 -6.65 10.70
CA VAL A 188 8.25 -6.81 12.13
C VAL A 188 7.19 -6.26 13.07
N SER A 189 6.22 -5.49 12.57
CA SER A 189 5.09 -4.97 13.33
C SER A 189 3.78 -5.55 12.75
N GLN A 190 2.73 -4.76 12.64
CA GLN A 190 1.41 -5.26 12.29
C GLN A 190 0.66 -4.35 11.31
N ALA A 191 -0.31 -4.93 10.62
CA ALA A 191 -1.31 -4.24 9.84
C ALA A 191 -2.66 -4.31 10.56
N LEU A 192 -3.44 -3.23 10.52
CA LEU A 192 -4.79 -3.17 11.04
C LEU A 192 -5.78 -3.02 9.89
N PHE A 193 -6.85 -3.82 9.91
CA PHE A 193 -7.95 -3.72 8.96
C PHE A 193 -9.20 -3.22 9.68
N TYR A 194 -9.81 -2.17 9.14
CA TYR A 194 -10.96 -1.46 9.70
C TYR A 194 -12.16 -1.66 8.79
N ASP A 195 -13.23 -2.20 9.32
CA ASP A 195 -14.49 -2.38 8.60
C ASP A 195 -15.64 -1.72 9.35
N ALA A 196 -16.40 -0.88 8.67
CA ALA A 196 -17.58 -0.19 9.18
C ALA A 196 -18.89 -0.67 8.55
N THR A 197 -18.86 -1.70 7.69
CA THR A 197 -20.05 -2.16 6.94
C THR A 197 -21.11 -2.79 7.82
N GLU A 198 -20.69 -3.44 8.93
CA GLU A 198 -21.61 -4.10 9.86
C GLU A 198 -21.29 -3.70 11.32
N PRO A 199 -22.31 -3.43 12.15
CA PRO A 199 -22.10 -3.21 13.58
C PRO A 199 -21.95 -4.57 14.33
N PRO A 200 -21.11 -4.63 15.39
CA PRO A 200 -20.22 -3.53 15.81
C PRO A 200 -19.05 -3.37 14.82
N ARG A 201 -18.76 -2.12 14.43
CA ARG A 201 -17.55 -1.81 13.64
C ARG A 201 -16.31 -2.31 14.37
N TYR A 202 -15.32 -2.82 13.65
CA TYR A 202 -14.13 -3.40 14.25
C TYR A 202 -12.85 -3.01 13.51
N ALA A 203 -11.77 -2.97 14.26
CA ALA A 203 -10.42 -3.03 13.72
C ALA A 203 -9.77 -4.33 14.19
N ARG A 204 -9.16 -5.05 13.26
CA ARG A 204 -8.43 -6.29 13.54
C ARG A 204 -6.96 -6.10 13.21
N SER A 205 -6.11 -6.49 14.13
CA SER A 205 -4.65 -6.45 13.98
C SER A 205 -4.12 -7.79 13.51
N PHE A 206 -3.18 -7.75 12.56
CA PHE A 206 -2.54 -8.92 11.98
C PHE A 206 -1.03 -8.74 11.94
N ALA A 207 -0.31 -9.73 12.44
CA ALA A 207 1.14 -9.81 12.38
C ALA A 207 1.63 -10.45 11.09
N SER A 208 2.95 -10.47 10.88
CA SER A 208 3.60 -11.10 9.74
C SER A 208 3.18 -12.56 9.55
N GLY A 209 2.91 -12.95 8.32
CA GLY A 209 2.43 -14.27 7.93
C GLY A 209 0.90 -14.40 7.84
N ALA A 210 0.15 -13.46 8.42
CA ALA A 210 -1.31 -13.45 8.28
C ALA A 210 -1.72 -13.05 6.86
N ILE A 211 -2.81 -13.65 6.37
CA ILE A 211 -3.43 -13.33 5.07
C ILE A 211 -4.84 -12.81 5.32
N TYR A 212 -5.17 -11.72 4.68
CA TYR A 212 -6.51 -11.11 4.73
C TYR A 212 -7.10 -11.04 3.33
N ASP A 213 -8.34 -11.49 3.16
CA ASP A 213 -9.08 -11.38 1.91
C ASP A 213 -9.79 -10.02 1.87
N LEU A 214 -9.37 -9.17 0.94
CA LEU A 214 -9.87 -7.79 0.77
C LEU A 214 -11.30 -7.77 0.21
N GLY A 215 -11.68 -8.78 -0.58
CA GLY A 215 -13.00 -8.89 -1.21
C GLY A 215 -14.07 -9.29 -0.21
N THR A 216 -13.80 -10.33 0.59
CA THR A 216 -14.73 -10.81 1.64
C THR A 216 -14.55 -10.09 2.97
N ARG A 217 -13.48 -9.32 3.13
CA ARG A 217 -13.07 -8.62 4.35
C ARG A 217 -12.89 -9.54 5.56
N THR A 218 -12.28 -10.69 5.33
CA THR A 218 -12.07 -11.71 6.37
C THR A 218 -10.63 -12.22 6.37
N PRO A 219 -10.12 -12.65 7.55
CA PRO A 219 -8.86 -13.38 7.58
C PRO A 219 -9.01 -14.72 6.84
N VAL A 220 -7.97 -15.09 6.12
CA VAL A 220 -7.85 -16.41 5.50
C VAL A 220 -7.19 -17.34 6.50
N ALA A 221 -7.82 -18.48 6.80
CA ALA A 221 -7.25 -19.48 7.69
C ALA A 221 -5.95 -20.02 7.09
N THR A 222 -4.89 -20.03 7.88
CA THR A 222 -3.61 -20.64 7.51
C THR A 222 -3.54 -22.05 8.09
N ALA A 223 -2.69 -22.92 7.54
CA ALA A 223 -2.48 -24.26 8.07
C ALA A 223 -2.03 -24.26 9.56
N ALA A 224 -1.41 -23.18 10.01
CA ALA A 224 -1.04 -23.00 11.42
C ALA A 224 -2.25 -22.74 12.34
N ASP A 225 -3.33 -22.16 11.82
CA ASP A 225 -4.57 -21.92 12.58
C ASP A 225 -5.39 -23.21 12.69
N GLU A 226 -5.27 -24.14 11.72
CA GLU A 226 -5.93 -25.45 11.74
C GLU A 226 -5.30 -26.37 12.79
N ASP A 227 -3.95 -26.41 12.88
CA ASP A 227 -3.24 -27.21 13.91
C ASP A 227 -3.55 -26.74 15.34
N ALA A 228 -3.63 -25.41 15.57
CA ALA A 228 -3.99 -24.86 16.88
C ALA A 228 -5.44 -25.20 17.29
N SER A 229 -6.36 -25.36 16.31
CA SER A 229 -7.75 -25.73 16.58
C SER A 229 -7.95 -27.24 16.85
N GLU A 230 -7.03 -28.10 16.42
CA GLU A 230 -7.05 -29.54 16.73
C GLU A 230 -6.46 -29.85 18.12
N GLU A 231 -5.40 -29.15 18.53
CA GLU A 231 -4.82 -29.33 19.89
C GLU A 231 -5.79 -28.92 21.00
N ASP A 232 -6.64 -27.90 20.80
CA ASP A 232 -7.65 -27.49 21.78
C ASP A 232 -8.86 -28.47 21.85
N ARG A 233 -9.09 -29.31 20.86
CA ARG A 233 -10.18 -30.31 20.88
C ARG A 233 -9.83 -31.56 21.62
N ASP A 234 -8.57 -31.95 21.73
CA ASP A 234 -8.13 -33.15 22.43
C ASP A 234 -7.91 -32.94 23.96
N GLY A 235 -8.00 -31.70 24.45
CA GLY A 235 -7.71 -31.32 25.83
C GLY A 235 -8.84 -31.45 26.85
N ILE A 236 -10.10 -31.75 26.46
CA ILE A 236 -11.23 -31.83 27.41
C ILE A 236 -11.71 -33.28 27.57
N GLN A 237 -10.97 -34.10 28.27
CA GLN A 237 -11.53 -35.29 28.94
C GLN A 237 -12.07 -34.89 30.30
N LEU A 238 -13.37 -34.77 30.44
CA LEU A 238 -14.10 -34.65 31.68
C LEU A 238 -13.93 -35.96 32.48
N GLY A 239 -13.04 -35.93 33.46
CA GLY A 239 -12.93 -36.99 34.45
C GLY A 239 -14.17 -37.05 35.31
N THR A 240 -15.01 -38.07 35.10
CA THR A 240 -16.03 -38.48 36.06
C THR A 240 -15.34 -39.10 37.26
N ARG A 241 -15.51 -38.53 38.45
CA ARG A 241 -15.20 -39.15 39.72
C ARG A 241 -16.46 -39.73 40.33
N PRO A 242 -16.32 -40.87 41.04
CA PRO A 242 -17.43 -41.66 41.61
C PRO A 242 -18.12 -41.02 42.83
#